data_3ee226094864ea37a2537e750bc2ad6b
#
_entry.id   3ee226094864ea37a2537e750bc2ad6b
#
_cell.length_a   1.000
_cell.length_b   1.000
_cell.length_c   1.000
_cell.angle_alpha   90.00
_cell.angle_beta   90.00
_cell.angle_gamma   90.00
#
_symmetry.space_group_name_H-M   'P 1'
#
loop_
_entity.id
_entity.type
_entity.pdbx_description
1 polymer ?
#
loop_
_entity_poly.entity_id
_entity_poly.type
_entity_poly.pdbx_seq_one_letter_code
_entity_poly.pdbx_strand_id
1 'polypeptide(L)'
;MFFNVLLCDSIEIVIEKLIKKHMCGIIGAFDLKYSSEQLRPQILEMSKRIRHRGPDWSGIFTSSRAILAHERLAIVDPKSGSQPLYSPDGQIVLAVNGEIYNHEELRAQLADYDFATNSDSEVILALYQKKGASFLEDLNGIFAFALYDATKDVFLVARDHMGIIPLYYGTDEIGQFYVSSELKSLEGFCGRIEQFPPGHFVYSGEGVTPQRWYSREWESFDAVKEAETDIEKLRQGLEDAVHRQLMSDVPYGVLLSGGLDSSVIAAITKKFASKRIESGDKEEAWYPQLHSFAVGLKGAPDLIAAQKAADHIGTIHHEINFTIQEGIDAIRDVIYHLETYDVTTIRASTPMYLLARVIKSMGIKMVLSGEGSDELFGGYLYFHKAPNAQEFHEETVRKLKKLYLYDCLRANKSLAAWGVEGRVPFLDKEFMDIAMTINPKDKMIKDGRMEKWVVRKAFEDYLPESIAWRQKEQFSDGVGYSWIDTLKEQAEQKVSDTEFAGAAERFPVNTPKNKEEFLYRTIFESHFPSEAAAQTVPSVKSVACSTPEALAWDASFQNLNDPSGRAVAAVHLESYEKAKTAVEL
;
A
#
# COMPACT_ATOMS: atom_id res chain seq x y z
N MET A 1 22.10 -38.18 -34.93
CA MET A 1 20.71 -38.14 -34.48
C MET A 1 20.59 -38.01 -32.93
N PHE A 2 21.68 -37.95 -32.18
CA PHE A 2 21.70 -37.82 -30.69
C PHE A 2 22.02 -36.39 -30.17
N PHE A 3 22.38 -35.46 -31.02
CA PHE A 3 22.74 -34.07 -30.62
C PHE A 3 21.56 -33.09 -30.57
N ASN A 4 20.41 -33.42 -31.18
CA ASN A 4 19.23 -32.51 -31.20
C ASN A 4 18.28 -32.71 -30.02
N VAL A 5 18.34 -33.80 -29.29
CA VAL A 5 17.44 -34.06 -28.16
C VAL A 5 17.92 -33.34 -26.88
N LEU A 6 19.23 -33.26 -26.66
CA LEU A 6 19.83 -32.59 -25.49
C LEU A 6 19.74 -31.04 -25.54
N LEU A 7 19.61 -30.44 -26.73
CA LEU A 7 19.43 -29.01 -26.89
C LEU A 7 17.97 -28.59 -26.67
N CYS A 8 17.00 -29.45 -26.95
CA CYS A 8 15.57 -29.17 -26.73
C CYS A 8 15.22 -29.17 -25.25
N ASP A 9 15.68 -30.19 -24.50
CA ASP A 9 15.47 -30.28 -23.04
C ASP A 9 16.16 -29.14 -22.27
N SER A 10 17.34 -28.71 -22.76
CA SER A 10 18.05 -27.57 -22.14
C SER A 10 17.39 -26.22 -22.41
N ILE A 11 16.74 -26.07 -23.57
CA ILE A 11 16.01 -24.85 -23.93
C ILE A 11 14.64 -24.82 -23.21
N GLU A 12 13.94 -25.95 -23.09
CA GLU A 12 12.71 -26.04 -22.29
C GLU A 12 12.97 -25.74 -20.80
N ILE A 13 14.02 -26.30 -20.21
CA ILE A 13 14.42 -26.03 -18.82
C ILE A 13 14.86 -24.56 -18.63
N VAL A 14 15.47 -23.93 -19.64
CA VAL A 14 15.83 -22.50 -19.59
C VAL A 14 14.61 -21.62 -19.83
N ILE A 15 13.66 -22.04 -20.67
CA ILE A 15 12.40 -21.32 -20.90
C ILE A 15 11.47 -21.46 -19.68
N GLU A 16 11.37 -22.61 -19.04
CA GLU A 16 10.65 -22.75 -17.75
C GLU A 16 11.26 -21.89 -16.62
N LYS A 17 12.59 -21.72 -16.59
CA LYS A 17 13.25 -20.82 -15.61
C LYS A 17 13.09 -19.32 -15.91
N LEU A 18 12.63 -18.94 -17.09
CA LEU A 18 12.37 -17.54 -17.47
C LEU A 18 10.91 -17.09 -17.27
N ILE A 19 10.02 -17.98 -16.76
CA ILE A 19 8.61 -17.65 -16.53
C ILE A 19 8.46 -16.94 -15.16
N LYS A 20 8.39 -15.68 -15.24
CA LYS A 20 7.68 -14.50 -14.64
C LYS A 20 6.96 -14.69 -13.29
N LYS A 21 7.20 -13.75 -12.41
CA LYS A 21 6.94 -13.71 -10.96
C LYS A 21 6.26 -12.39 -10.56
N HIS A 22 5.07 -12.37 -9.90
CA HIS A 22 4.32 -11.12 -9.58
C HIS A 22 3.26 -11.24 -8.45
N MET A 23 2.64 -10.11 -7.95
CA MET A 23 1.68 -10.02 -6.82
C MET A 23 0.34 -10.72 -7.02
N CYS A 24 -0.36 -11.07 -5.89
CA CYS A 24 -1.65 -11.73 -5.92
C CYS A 24 -2.82 -10.80 -6.31
N GLY A 25 -3.88 -11.41 -6.86
CA GLY A 25 -5.18 -10.79 -7.12
C GLY A 25 -6.31 -11.78 -6.94
N ILE A 26 -7.42 -11.33 -6.34
CA ILE A 26 -8.60 -12.17 -6.10
C ILE A 26 -9.84 -11.62 -6.78
N ILE A 27 -10.73 -12.55 -7.17
CA ILE A 27 -12.11 -12.28 -7.56
C ILE A 27 -13.02 -13.26 -6.86
N GLY A 28 -14.13 -12.77 -6.32
CA GLY A 28 -15.21 -13.58 -5.76
C GLY A 28 -16.55 -13.17 -6.37
N ALA A 29 -17.38 -14.15 -6.68
CA ALA A 29 -18.80 -13.98 -6.97
C ALA A 29 -19.60 -14.94 -6.09
N PHE A 30 -20.61 -14.43 -5.39
CA PHE A 30 -21.34 -15.17 -4.37
C PHE A 30 -22.83 -15.03 -4.55
N ASP A 31 -23.60 -15.96 -3.99
CA ASP A 31 -25.05 -16.02 -4.13
C ASP A 31 -25.49 -16.03 -5.58
N LEU A 32 -24.86 -16.91 -6.39
CA LEU A 32 -25.01 -16.91 -7.83
C LEU A 32 -26.48 -16.94 -8.26
N LYS A 33 -26.87 -15.97 -9.08
CA LYS A 33 -28.20 -15.85 -9.68
C LYS A 33 -28.28 -16.53 -11.04
N TYR A 34 -27.12 -16.81 -11.64
CA TYR A 34 -26.96 -17.62 -12.85
C TYR A 34 -26.12 -18.86 -12.56
N SER A 35 -26.15 -19.86 -13.45
CA SER A 35 -25.28 -21.02 -13.27
C SER A 35 -23.80 -20.62 -13.34
N SER A 36 -22.95 -21.35 -12.65
CA SER A 36 -21.51 -21.10 -12.66
C SER A 36 -20.91 -21.24 -14.08
N GLU A 37 -21.47 -22.10 -14.92
CA GLU A 37 -21.05 -22.22 -16.33
C GLU A 37 -21.33 -20.96 -17.13
N GLN A 38 -22.46 -20.29 -16.87
CA GLN A 38 -22.81 -19.03 -17.54
C GLN A 38 -21.92 -17.88 -17.08
N LEU A 39 -21.58 -17.81 -15.78
CA LEU A 39 -20.76 -16.75 -15.19
C LEU A 39 -19.26 -16.95 -15.38
N ARG A 40 -18.80 -18.17 -15.56
CA ARG A 40 -17.38 -18.50 -15.67
C ARG A 40 -16.62 -17.66 -16.72
N PRO A 41 -17.13 -17.44 -17.95
CA PRO A 41 -16.45 -16.59 -18.94
C PRO A 41 -16.26 -15.14 -18.45
N GLN A 42 -17.26 -14.58 -17.76
CA GLN A 42 -17.18 -13.25 -17.16
C GLN A 42 -16.12 -13.19 -16.07
N ILE A 43 -16.12 -14.16 -15.14
CA ILE A 43 -15.12 -14.22 -14.06
C ILE A 43 -13.70 -14.38 -14.62
N LEU A 44 -13.51 -15.16 -15.68
CA LEU A 44 -12.21 -15.30 -16.33
C LEU A 44 -11.76 -13.99 -17.00
N GLU A 45 -12.69 -13.22 -17.58
CA GLU A 45 -12.36 -11.89 -18.12
C GLU A 45 -12.02 -10.90 -17.02
N MET A 46 -12.76 -10.91 -15.90
CA MET A 46 -12.45 -10.13 -14.71
C MET A 46 -11.06 -10.48 -14.15
N SER A 47 -10.73 -11.77 -14.04
CA SER A 47 -9.44 -12.28 -13.56
C SER A 47 -8.29 -11.85 -14.48
N LYS A 48 -8.48 -11.93 -15.80
CA LYS A 48 -7.50 -11.50 -16.78
C LYS A 48 -7.11 -10.02 -16.63
N ARG A 49 -8.06 -9.14 -16.25
CA ARG A 49 -7.80 -7.71 -16.04
C ARG A 49 -6.86 -7.42 -14.87
N ILE A 50 -6.74 -8.34 -13.89
CA ILE A 50 -5.82 -8.21 -12.74
C ILE A 50 -4.63 -9.16 -12.81
N ARG A 51 -4.40 -9.83 -13.94
CA ARG A 51 -3.32 -10.80 -14.12
C ARG A 51 -1.91 -10.19 -13.95
N HIS A 52 -1.77 -8.89 -14.18
CA HIS A 52 -0.52 -8.18 -13.91
C HIS A 52 -0.10 -8.26 -12.43
N ARG A 53 -1.04 -8.45 -11.52
CA ARG A 53 -0.77 -8.66 -10.09
C ARG A 53 -0.15 -10.04 -9.82
N GLY A 54 -0.64 -11.10 -10.44
CA GLY A 54 -0.26 -12.47 -10.15
C GLY A 54 -0.13 -13.38 -11.37
N PRO A 55 0.85 -13.22 -12.25
CA PRO A 55 0.95 -14.06 -13.45
C PRO A 55 1.75 -15.35 -13.24
N ASP A 56 2.15 -15.71 -12.00
CA ASP A 56 2.83 -16.97 -11.75
C ASP A 56 1.88 -18.16 -11.91
N TRP A 57 0.64 -18.00 -11.48
CA TRP A 57 -0.39 -19.02 -11.53
C TRP A 57 -1.79 -18.41 -11.47
N SER A 58 -2.73 -19.04 -12.16
CA SER A 58 -4.16 -18.70 -12.10
C SER A 58 -4.93 -19.91 -11.61
N GLY A 59 -5.74 -19.73 -10.57
CA GLY A 59 -6.63 -20.75 -10.03
C GLY A 59 -8.07 -20.29 -10.04
N ILE A 60 -8.99 -21.23 -10.20
CA ILE A 60 -10.43 -20.97 -10.14
C ILE A 60 -11.15 -22.12 -9.44
N PHE A 61 -11.99 -21.77 -8.48
CA PHE A 61 -12.99 -22.65 -7.88
C PHE A 61 -14.38 -22.28 -8.40
N THR A 62 -15.21 -23.28 -8.66
CA THR A 62 -16.60 -23.08 -9.08
C THR A 62 -17.54 -24.05 -8.36
N SER A 63 -18.65 -23.52 -7.86
CA SER A 63 -19.77 -24.28 -7.32
C SER A 63 -21.09 -23.73 -7.86
N SER A 64 -22.21 -24.29 -7.44
CA SER A 64 -23.53 -23.73 -7.78
C SER A 64 -23.82 -22.41 -7.05
N ARG A 65 -23.05 -22.02 -6.04
CA ARG A 65 -23.32 -20.88 -5.16
C ARG A 65 -22.22 -19.83 -5.14
N ALA A 66 -20.97 -20.21 -5.51
CA ALA A 66 -19.82 -19.32 -5.46
C ALA A 66 -18.82 -19.63 -6.57
N ILE A 67 -18.13 -18.60 -7.04
CA ILE A 67 -16.93 -18.70 -7.88
C ILE A 67 -15.84 -17.87 -7.21
N LEU A 68 -14.66 -18.46 -7.02
CA LEU A 68 -13.46 -17.77 -6.56
C LEU A 68 -12.36 -17.91 -7.61
N ALA A 69 -11.77 -16.82 -8.04
CA ALA A 69 -10.61 -16.84 -8.93
C ALA A 69 -9.43 -16.15 -8.24
N HIS A 70 -8.23 -16.65 -8.50
CA HIS A 70 -6.99 -16.16 -7.93
C HIS A 70 -5.91 -16.06 -9.00
N GLU A 71 -5.26 -14.90 -9.09
CA GLU A 71 -4.02 -14.68 -9.81
C GLU A 71 -2.89 -14.63 -8.78
N ARG A 72 -1.92 -15.55 -8.83
CA ARG A 72 -0.94 -15.73 -7.76
C ARG A 72 0.40 -15.08 -8.05
N LEU A 73 0.94 -14.38 -7.04
CA LEU A 73 2.37 -14.12 -6.86
C LEU A 73 2.90 -15.05 -5.77
N ALA A 74 3.94 -15.82 -6.05
CA ALA A 74 4.54 -16.71 -5.10
C ALA A 74 5.73 -16.04 -4.40
N ILE A 75 5.53 -15.56 -3.15
CA ILE A 75 6.56 -15.00 -2.26
C ILE A 75 6.88 -16.01 -1.16
N VAL A 76 5.86 -16.45 -0.44
CA VAL A 76 5.95 -17.51 0.58
C VAL A 76 5.40 -18.80 -0.03
N ASP A 77 6.09 -19.90 0.21
CA ASP A 77 5.80 -21.25 -0.30
C ASP A 77 5.54 -21.29 -1.83
N PRO A 78 6.51 -20.97 -2.67
CA PRO A 78 6.32 -20.98 -4.12
C PRO A 78 5.91 -22.33 -4.69
N LYS A 79 6.15 -23.43 -3.97
CA LYS A 79 5.97 -24.81 -4.47
C LYS A 79 4.59 -25.39 -4.17
N SER A 80 4.07 -25.24 -2.95
CA SER A 80 2.82 -25.92 -2.54
C SER A 80 1.63 -24.98 -2.30
N GLY A 81 1.84 -23.68 -2.06
CA GLY A 81 0.79 -22.70 -1.76
C GLY A 81 -0.08 -22.26 -2.95
N SER A 82 -0.46 -23.16 -3.86
CA SER A 82 -1.37 -22.84 -4.98
C SER A 82 -2.75 -22.44 -4.46
N GLN A 83 -3.31 -21.35 -5.00
CA GLN A 83 -4.61 -20.83 -4.59
C GLN A 83 -5.65 -20.98 -5.70
N PRO A 84 -6.97 -21.09 -5.36
CA PRO A 84 -7.56 -21.09 -4.03
C PRO A 84 -7.10 -22.24 -3.13
N LEU A 85 -6.97 -21.97 -1.80
CA LEU A 85 -6.67 -22.97 -0.78
C LEU A 85 -7.94 -23.69 -0.34
N TYR A 86 -7.81 -24.92 0.16
CA TYR A 86 -8.91 -25.76 0.59
C TYR A 86 -8.68 -26.26 2.02
N SER A 87 -9.77 -26.35 2.79
CA SER A 87 -9.76 -27.11 4.06
C SER A 87 -9.46 -28.61 3.78
N PRO A 88 -9.01 -29.38 4.79
CA PRO A 88 -8.68 -30.81 4.61
C PRO A 88 -9.85 -31.65 4.06
N ASP A 89 -11.08 -31.28 4.38
CA ASP A 89 -12.31 -31.91 3.87
C ASP A 89 -12.78 -31.35 2.50
N GLY A 90 -12.10 -30.31 1.98
CA GLY A 90 -12.43 -29.65 0.72
C GLY A 90 -13.71 -28.81 0.73
N GLN A 91 -14.35 -28.62 1.90
CA GLN A 91 -15.63 -27.91 1.99
C GLN A 91 -15.50 -26.40 2.14
N ILE A 92 -14.35 -25.92 2.62
CA ILE A 92 -14.06 -24.49 2.75
C ILE A 92 -12.98 -24.11 1.75
N VAL A 93 -13.23 -23.05 0.99
CA VAL A 93 -12.34 -22.59 -0.08
C VAL A 93 -11.97 -21.13 0.17
N LEU A 94 -10.69 -20.79 0.01
CA LEU A 94 -10.12 -19.50 0.35
C LEU A 94 -9.26 -18.95 -0.78
N ALA A 95 -9.49 -17.71 -1.15
CA ALA A 95 -8.60 -16.91 -2.01
C ALA A 95 -8.09 -15.69 -1.24
N VAL A 96 -6.77 -15.51 -1.15
CA VAL A 96 -6.11 -14.45 -0.39
C VAL A 96 -5.18 -13.64 -1.29
N ASN A 97 -5.20 -12.33 -1.15
CA ASN A 97 -4.19 -11.41 -1.64
C ASN A 97 -3.55 -10.75 -0.41
N GLY A 98 -2.28 -11.04 -0.16
CA GLY A 98 -1.53 -10.51 0.99
C GLY A 98 -0.75 -11.56 1.74
N GLU A 99 -0.27 -11.22 2.94
CA GLU A 99 0.62 -12.01 3.79
C GLU A 99 0.16 -11.96 5.25
N ILE A 100 0.24 -13.08 5.95
CA ILE A 100 -0.07 -13.20 7.38
C ILE A 100 1.25 -13.39 8.15
N TYR A 101 1.72 -12.32 8.76
CA TYR A 101 3.06 -12.26 9.36
C TYR A 101 3.25 -13.12 10.61
N ASN A 102 2.19 -13.35 11.38
CA ASN A 102 2.22 -14.17 12.59
C ASN A 102 1.76 -15.62 12.36
N HIS A 103 1.82 -16.11 11.10
CA HIS A 103 1.28 -17.43 10.75
C HIS A 103 1.97 -18.59 11.48
N GLU A 104 3.27 -18.51 11.79
CA GLU A 104 3.98 -19.57 12.51
C GLU A 104 3.49 -19.71 13.95
N GLU A 105 3.27 -18.60 14.64
CA GLU A 105 2.70 -18.58 15.98
C GLU A 105 1.29 -19.15 15.99
N LEU A 106 0.49 -18.78 14.98
CA LEU A 106 -0.87 -19.29 14.82
C LEU A 106 -0.87 -20.79 14.50
N ARG A 107 0.04 -21.28 13.66
CA ARG A 107 0.20 -22.71 13.38
C ARG A 107 0.53 -23.50 14.66
N ALA A 108 1.43 -22.97 15.49
CA ALA A 108 1.76 -23.61 16.77
C ALA A 108 0.56 -23.72 17.71
N GLN A 109 -0.38 -22.76 17.68
CA GLN A 109 -1.63 -22.77 18.46
C GLN A 109 -2.75 -23.65 17.84
N LEU A 110 -2.57 -24.06 16.59
CA LEU A 110 -3.52 -24.82 15.78
C LEU A 110 -2.97 -26.21 15.41
N ALA A 111 -2.21 -26.83 16.32
CA ALA A 111 -1.52 -28.11 16.09
C ALA A 111 -2.47 -29.28 15.73
N ASP A 112 -3.76 -29.14 16.03
CA ASP A 112 -4.79 -30.13 15.69
C ASP A 112 -5.32 -30.01 14.24
N TYR A 113 -4.93 -28.95 13.51
CA TYR A 113 -5.29 -28.76 12.10
C TYR A 113 -4.26 -29.42 11.18
N ASP A 114 -4.75 -30.17 10.18
CA ASP A 114 -3.91 -30.84 9.19
C ASP A 114 -3.56 -29.88 8.04
N PHE A 115 -2.46 -29.14 8.20
CA PHE A 115 -1.99 -28.17 7.21
C PHE A 115 -1.46 -28.87 5.95
N ALA A 116 -2.07 -28.58 4.80
CA ALA A 116 -1.69 -29.17 3.52
C ALA A 116 -0.51 -28.45 2.84
N THR A 117 -0.24 -27.17 3.19
CA THR A 117 0.79 -26.34 2.58
C THR A 117 1.64 -25.65 3.65
N ASN A 118 2.74 -25.01 3.23
CA ASN A 118 3.50 -24.09 4.09
C ASN A 118 3.09 -22.62 3.88
N SER A 119 2.03 -22.38 3.09
CA SER A 119 1.53 -21.01 2.89
C SER A 119 1.09 -20.39 4.23
N ASP A 120 1.51 -19.17 4.47
CA ASP A 120 1.09 -18.33 5.60
C ASP A 120 -0.43 -18.16 5.66
N SER A 121 -1.06 -18.06 4.50
CA SER A 121 -2.49 -17.81 4.35
C SER A 121 -3.38 -18.99 4.77
N GLU A 122 -2.86 -20.23 4.84
CA GLU A 122 -3.66 -21.39 5.22
C GLU A 122 -4.16 -21.34 6.67
N VAL A 123 -3.51 -20.57 7.54
CA VAL A 123 -3.98 -20.37 8.93
C VAL A 123 -5.38 -19.75 9.00
N ILE A 124 -5.81 -19.02 7.97
CA ILE A 124 -7.15 -18.44 7.88
C ILE A 124 -8.20 -19.54 7.84
N LEU A 125 -7.98 -20.64 7.09
CA LEU A 125 -8.88 -21.79 7.06
C LEU A 125 -9.00 -22.45 8.43
N ALA A 126 -7.86 -22.70 9.08
CA ALA A 126 -7.81 -23.33 10.40
C ALA A 126 -8.49 -22.46 11.47
N LEU A 127 -8.24 -21.16 11.48
CA LEU A 127 -8.87 -20.20 12.39
C LEU A 127 -10.39 -20.11 12.15
N TYR A 128 -10.82 -20.04 10.89
CA TYR A 128 -12.25 -20.00 10.56
C TYR A 128 -12.99 -21.26 11.03
N GLN A 129 -12.42 -22.45 10.84
CA GLN A 129 -13.01 -23.69 11.35
C GLN A 129 -13.13 -23.69 12.88
N LYS A 130 -12.15 -23.13 13.59
CA LYS A 130 -12.10 -23.10 15.05
C LYS A 130 -12.98 -22.02 15.67
N LYS A 131 -13.04 -20.82 15.07
CA LYS A 131 -13.63 -19.60 15.68
C LYS A 131 -14.75 -18.97 14.86
N GLY A 132 -15.07 -19.46 13.65
CA GLY A 132 -15.98 -18.77 12.73
C GLY A 132 -15.39 -17.43 12.28
N ALA A 133 -16.21 -16.40 12.07
CA ALA A 133 -15.75 -15.09 11.62
C ALA A 133 -15.02 -14.25 12.70
N SER A 134 -15.01 -14.67 13.96
CA SER A 134 -14.44 -13.89 15.08
C SER A 134 -12.92 -13.93 15.17
N PHE A 135 -12.22 -14.66 14.31
CA PHE A 135 -10.76 -14.83 14.35
C PHE A 135 -9.96 -13.62 13.80
N LEU A 136 -10.60 -12.67 13.15
CA LEU A 136 -9.90 -11.60 12.40
C LEU A 136 -8.92 -10.77 13.25
N GLU A 137 -9.22 -10.59 14.53
CA GLU A 137 -8.31 -9.91 15.47
C GLU A 137 -7.02 -10.69 15.75
N ASP A 138 -7.01 -12.01 15.57
CA ASP A 138 -5.80 -12.82 15.77
C ASP A 138 -4.76 -12.61 14.66
N LEU A 139 -5.19 -12.14 13.48
CA LEU A 139 -4.30 -11.94 12.35
C LEU A 139 -3.45 -10.68 12.51
N ASN A 140 -2.14 -10.81 12.32
CA ASN A 140 -1.23 -9.71 12.04
C ASN A 140 -0.69 -9.88 10.62
N GLY A 141 -1.04 -8.95 9.72
CA GLY A 141 -0.68 -9.06 8.31
C GLY A 141 -1.30 -7.96 7.46
N ILE A 142 -0.97 -8.00 6.19
CA ILE A 142 -1.60 -7.21 5.13
C ILE A 142 -2.41 -8.16 4.26
N PHE A 143 -3.72 -7.98 4.18
CA PHE A 143 -4.56 -8.94 3.47
C PHE A 143 -5.88 -8.39 2.96
N ALA A 144 -6.35 -9.00 1.90
CA ALA A 144 -7.75 -9.03 1.49
C ALA A 144 -8.07 -10.46 1.06
N PHE A 145 -9.14 -11.04 1.58
CA PHE A 145 -9.49 -12.40 1.24
C PHE A 145 -10.99 -12.60 1.02
N ALA A 146 -11.30 -13.67 0.31
CA ALA A 146 -12.65 -14.18 0.10
C ALA A 146 -12.66 -15.67 0.39
N LEU A 147 -13.56 -16.11 1.28
CA LEU A 147 -13.74 -17.49 1.73
C LEU A 147 -15.19 -17.92 1.47
N TYR A 148 -15.37 -19.15 1.01
CA TYR A 148 -16.68 -19.77 0.87
C TYR A 148 -16.72 -21.09 1.66
N ASP A 149 -17.73 -21.25 2.53
CA ASP A 149 -18.02 -22.46 3.30
C ASP A 149 -19.23 -23.16 2.68
N ALA A 150 -18.99 -24.25 1.96
CA ALA A 150 -20.04 -25.02 1.29
C ALA A 150 -20.94 -25.79 2.27
N THR A 151 -20.47 -26.07 3.50
CA THR A 151 -21.28 -26.80 4.51
C THR A 151 -22.39 -25.94 5.08
N LYS A 152 -22.13 -24.63 5.23
CA LYS A 152 -23.07 -23.65 5.76
C LYS A 152 -23.75 -22.82 4.67
N ASP A 153 -23.26 -22.92 3.44
CA ASP A 153 -23.62 -22.06 2.29
C ASP A 153 -23.49 -20.58 2.63
N VAL A 154 -22.33 -20.20 3.19
CA VAL A 154 -22.00 -18.81 3.54
C VAL A 154 -20.65 -18.40 2.97
N PHE A 155 -20.45 -17.10 2.82
CA PHE A 155 -19.14 -16.54 2.49
C PHE A 155 -18.68 -15.53 3.54
N LEU A 156 -17.35 -15.39 3.64
CA LEU A 156 -16.65 -14.39 4.44
C LEU A 156 -15.69 -13.63 3.55
N VAL A 157 -15.80 -12.31 3.52
CA VAL A 157 -14.86 -11.40 2.87
C VAL A 157 -14.29 -10.48 3.92
N ALA A 158 -12.98 -10.29 3.97
CA ALA A 158 -12.37 -9.37 4.93
C ALA A 158 -11.17 -8.64 4.32
N ARG A 159 -10.86 -7.47 4.88
CA ARG A 159 -9.74 -6.62 4.51
C ARG A 159 -8.96 -6.21 5.75
N ASP A 160 -7.64 -6.11 5.63
CA ASP A 160 -6.74 -5.72 6.71
C ASP A 160 -7.12 -4.38 7.38
N HIS A 161 -6.55 -4.16 8.56
CA HIS A 161 -6.87 -3.05 9.46
C HIS A 161 -6.73 -1.66 8.84
N MET A 162 -5.78 -1.46 7.89
CA MET A 162 -5.52 -0.17 7.23
C MET A 162 -5.92 -0.13 5.76
N GLY A 163 -6.36 -1.27 5.19
CA GLY A 163 -6.64 -1.38 3.77
C GLY A 163 -5.38 -1.24 2.91
N ILE A 164 -4.26 -1.78 3.39
CA ILE A 164 -2.98 -1.81 2.67
C ILE A 164 -3.15 -2.60 1.38
N ILE A 165 -3.82 -3.74 1.46
CA ILE A 165 -4.22 -4.49 0.28
C ILE A 165 -5.54 -3.91 -0.27
N PRO A 166 -5.59 -3.54 -1.56
CA PRO A 166 -6.81 -3.03 -2.17
C PRO A 166 -7.87 -4.12 -2.29
N LEU A 167 -9.12 -3.73 -2.04
CA LEU A 167 -10.30 -4.55 -2.24
C LEU A 167 -11.47 -3.67 -2.62
N TYR A 168 -12.23 -4.10 -3.63
CA TYR A 168 -13.47 -3.49 -4.09
C TYR A 168 -14.59 -4.51 -4.02
N TYR A 169 -15.81 -4.03 -3.86
CA TYR A 169 -17.02 -4.84 -3.97
C TYR A 169 -18.08 -4.11 -4.77
N GLY A 170 -18.98 -4.89 -5.33
CA GLY A 170 -20.03 -4.33 -6.16
C GLY A 170 -21.19 -5.29 -6.35
N THR A 171 -22.28 -4.76 -6.92
CA THR A 171 -23.42 -5.54 -7.34
C THR A 171 -23.78 -5.22 -8.77
N ASP A 172 -24.21 -6.26 -9.51
CA ASP A 172 -24.81 -6.06 -10.83
C ASP A 172 -26.29 -5.66 -10.72
N GLU A 173 -26.96 -5.53 -11.88
CA GLU A 173 -28.36 -5.08 -11.98
C GLU A 173 -29.35 -6.03 -11.29
N ILE A 174 -29.01 -7.31 -11.14
CA ILE A 174 -29.85 -8.31 -10.46
C ILE A 174 -29.46 -8.53 -8.99
N GLY A 175 -28.52 -7.72 -8.47
CA GLY A 175 -28.10 -7.76 -7.08
C GLY A 175 -27.13 -8.90 -6.75
N GLN A 176 -26.44 -9.48 -7.73
CA GLN A 176 -25.39 -10.44 -7.47
C GLN A 176 -24.16 -9.78 -6.89
N PHE A 177 -23.58 -10.34 -5.84
CA PHE A 177 -22.47 -9.76 -5.10
C PHE A 177 -21.12 -10.22 -5.67
N TYR A 178 -20.24 -9.23 -5.91
CA TYR A 178 -18.88 -9.44 -6.40
C TYR A 178 -17.86 -8.76 -5.51
N VAL A 179 -16.68 -9.34 -5.42
CA VAL A 179 -15.48 -8.71 -4.84
C VAL A 179 -14.30 -8.85 -5.79
N SER A 180 -13.40 -7.86 -5.78
CA SER A 180 -12.17 -7.90 -6.57
C SER A 180 -11.07 -7.07 -5.93
N SER A 181 -9.82 -7.48 -6.13
CA SER A 181 -8.64 -6.70 -5.74
C SER A 181 -8.59 -5.33 -6.41
N GLU A 182 -9.13 -5.17 -7.62
CA GLU A 182 -9.07 -3.92 -8.38
C GLU A 182 -10.40 -3.57 -9.03
N LEU A 183 -10.66 -2.25 -9.14
CA LEU A 183 -11.85 -1.65 -9.74
C LEU A 183 -12.07 -2.13 -11.18
N LYS A 184 -11.00 -2.18 -11.98
CA LYS A 184 -11.08 -2.54 -13.41
C LYS A 184 -11.75 -3.87 -13.69
N SER A 185 -11.71 -4.79 -12.73
CA SER A 185 -12.39 -6.08 -12.85
C SER A 185 -13.90 -5.97 -12.71
N LEU A 186 -14.39 -5.02 -11.94
CA LEU A 186 -15.83 -4.80 -11.70
C LEU A 186 -16.43 -3.84 -12.72
N GLU A 187 -15.60 -2.99 -13.34
CA GLU A 187 -16.03 -2.01 -14.34
C GLU A 187 -16.69 -2.68 -15.55
N GLY A 188 -17.90 -2.22 -15.88
CA GLY A 188 -18.72 -2.76 -16.95
C GLY A 188 -19.50 -4.04 -16.59
N PHE A 189 -19.32 -4.57 -15.38
CA PHE A 189 -20.07 -5.72 -14.85
C PHE A 189 -20.96 -5.35 -13.66
N CYS A 190 -20.58 -4.36 -12.88
CA CYS A 190 -21.32 -3.91 -11.70
C CYS A 190 -21.87 -2.50 -11.91
N GLY A 191 -23.15 -2.30 -11.60
CA GLY A 191 -23.79 -0.99 -11.61
C GLY A 191 -23.47 -0.15 -10.37
N ARG A 192 -23.07 -0.79 -9.27
CA ARG A 192 -22.58 -0.17 -8.04
C ARG A 192 -21.22 -0.76 -7.69
N ILE A 193 -20.24 0.10 -7.45
CA ILE A 193 -18.89 -0.29 -7.07
C ILE A 193 -18.42 0.60 -5.93
N GLU A 194 -17.86 -0.02 -4.89
CA GLU A 194 -17.31 0.69 -3.74
C GLU A 194 -15.97 0.09 -3.34
N GLN A 195 -15.09 0.89 -2.75
CA GLN A 195 -13.92 0.36 -2.06
C GLN A 195 -14.36 -0.34 -0.77
N PHE A 196 -13.89 -1.54 -0.53
CA PHE A 196 -14.16 -2.27 0.72
C PHE A 196 -13.45 -1.56 1.87
N PRO A 197 -14.14 -1.15 2.94
CA PRO A 197 -13.53 -0.33 3.99
C PRO A 197 -12.45 -1.10 4.78
N PRO A 198 -11.37 -0.41 5.22
CA PRO A 198 -10.31 -1.00 6.05
C PRO A 198 -10.83 -1.54 7.38
N GLY A 199 -10.28 -2.65 7.86
CA GLY A 199 -10.68 -3.23 9.14
C GLY A 199 -12.13 -3.69 9.21
N HIS A 200 -12.70 -4.06 8.05
CA HIS A 200 -14.09 -4.55 7.97
C HIS A 200 -14.13 -5.96 7.37
N PHE A 201 -15.26 -6.61 7.58
CA PHE A 201 -15.61 -7.89 6.98
C PHE A 201 -17.09 -7.92 6.60
N VAL A 202 -17.42 -8.84 5.70
CA VAL A 202 -18.78 -9.25 5.37
C VAL A 202 -18.89 -10.74 5.65
N TYR A 203 -19.83 -11.15 6.49
CA TYR A 203 -20.21 -12.53 6.69
C TYR A 203 -21.66 -12.72 6.26
N SER A 204 -21.89 -13.48 5.20
CA SER A 204 -23.22 -13.57 4.55
C SER A 204 -24.31 -14.17 5.44
N GLY A 205 -23.92 -14.92 6.48
CA GLY A 205 -24.86 -15.41 7.49
C GLY A 205 -25.49 -14.30 8.35
N GLU A 206 -24.90 -13.10 8.35
CA GLU A 206 -25.37 -11.90 9.07
C GLU A 206 -25.74 -10.76 8.13
N GLY A 207 -25.62 -10.98 6.81
CA GLY A 207 -25.91 -9.98 5.76
C GLY A 207 -24.67 -9.61 4.96
N VAL A 208 -24.85 -8.70 3.98
CA VAL A 208 -23.78 -8.28 3.05
C VAL A 208 -23.30 -6.84 3.29
N THR A 209 -23.63 -6.25 4.43
CA THR A 209 -23.13 -4.94 4.84
C THR A 209 -21.79 -5.10 5.56
N PRO A 210 -20.73 -4.36 5.17
CA PRO A 210 -19.46 -4.43 5.86
C PRO A 210 -19.58 -4.07 7.35
N GLN A 211 -19.06 -4.93 8.21
CA GLN A 211 -19.01 -4.77 9.66
C GLN A 211 -17.56 -4.53 10.08
N ARG A 212 -17.35 -3.65 11.06
CA ARG A 212 -16.01 -3.31 11.55
C ARG A 212 -15.50 -4.36 12.53
N TRP A 213 -14.32 -4.95 12.27
CA TRP A 213 -13.62 -5.86 13.17
C TRP A 213 -12.42 -5.20 13.87
N TYR A 214 -11.82 -4.14 13.28
CA TYR A 214 -10.68 -3.44 13.86
C TYR A 214 -11.08 -2.09 14.45
N SER A 215 -10.90 -1.92 15.73
CA SER A 215 -11.12 -0.68 16.48
C SER A 215 -10.11 -0.59 17.62
N ARG A 216 -9.57 0.60 17.89
CA ARG A 216 -8.55 0.80 18.91
C ARG A 216 -8.89 1.99 19.81
N GLU A 217 -8.57 1.87 21.10
CA GLU A 217 -8.76 2.93 22.10
C GLU A 217 -7.97 4.19 21.75
N TRP A 218 -6.78 4.05 21.17
CA TRP A 218 -5.96 5.18 20.74
C TRP A 218 -6.61 6.05 19.64
N GLU A 219 -7.71 5.66 19.04
CA GLU A 219 -8.48 6.54 18.15
C GLU A 219 -9.06 7.75 18.90
N SER A 220 -9.22 7.65 20.23
CA SER A 220 -9.66 8.74 21.10
C SER A 220 -8.46 9.43 21.74
N PHE A 221 -8.42 10.76 21.66
CA PHE A 221 -7.41 11.58 22.34
C PHE A 221 -7.40 11.35 23.86
N ASP A 222 -8.58 11.17 24.46
CA ASP A 222 -8.70 10.95 25.90
C ASP A 222 -7.97 9.69 26.38
N ALA A 223 -7.85 8.67 25.55
CA ALA A 223 -7.14 7.44 25.90
C ALA A 223 -5.61 7.59 25.89
N VAL A 224 -5.07 8.61 25.21
CA VAL A 224 -3.62 8.75 24.98
C VAL A 224 -3.02 10.03 25.55
N LYS A 225 -3.83 11.01 25.95
CA LYS A 225 -3.38 12.35 26.39
C LYS A 225 -2.45 12.36 27.60
N GLU A 226 -2.51 11.33 28.45
CA GLU A 226 -1.69 11.14 29.63
C GLU A 226 -0.76 9.91 29.54
N ALA A 227 -0.64 9.32 28.33
CA ALA A 227 0.23 8.18 28.12
C ALA A 227 1.71 8.56 28.27
N GLU A 228 2.51 7.63 28.72
CA GLU A 228 3.96 7.78 28.80
C GLU A 228 4.59 7.53 27.43
N THR A 229 5.61 8.34 27.10
CA THR A 229 6.39 8.17 25.86
C THR A 229 7.62 7.33 26.14
N ASP A 230 7.66 6.11 25.60
CA ASP A 230 8.78 5.18 25.69
C ASP A 230 9.46 5.05 24.31
N ILE A 231 10.62 5.69 24.18
CA ILE A 231 11.43 5.71 22.95
C ILE A 231 12.03 4.33 22.64
N GLU A 232 12.42 3.57 23.67
CA GLU A 232 13.00 2.23 23.48
C GLU A 232 11.94 1.23 23.03
N LYS A 233 10.74 1.30 23.62
CA LYS A 233 9.58 0.51 23.17
C LYS A 233 9.21 0.84 21.73
N LEU A 234 9.28 2.11 21.30
CA LEU A 234 9.05 2.53 19.94
C LEU A 234 10.10 1.91 19.00
N ARG A 235 11.38 1.97 19.37
CA ARG A 235 12.50 1.36 18.63
C ARG A 235 12.26 -0.13 18.45
N GLN A 236 12.11 -0.87 19.53
CA GLN A 236 11.93 -2.31 19.52
C GLN A 236 10.70 -2.71 18.69
N GLY A 237 9.58 -2.01 18.86
CA GLY A 237 8.36 -2.31 18.11
C GLY A 237 8.52 -2.16 16.60
N LEU A 238 9.29 -1.17 16.11
CA LEU A 238 9.56 -1.04 14.68
C LEU A 238 10.57 -2.09 14.18
N GLU A 239 11.57 -2.43 15.00
CA GLU A 239 12.48 -3.53 14.68
C GLU A 239 11.73 -4.85 14.53
N ASP A 240 10.82 -5.16 15.45
CA ASP A 240 9.99 -6.36 15.42
C ASP A 240 9.05 -6.36 14.20
N ALA A 241 8.46 -5.21 13.87
CA ALA A 241 7.62 -5.07 12.69
C ALA A 241 8.40 -5.31 11.38
N VAL A 242 9.59 -4.73 11.26
CA VAL A 242 10.46 -5.01 10.10
C VAL A 242 10.85 -6.47 10.08
N HIS A 243 11.32 -7.03 11.19
CA HIS A 243 11.76 -8.42 11.28
C HIS A 243 10.67 -9.38 10.79
N ARG A 244 9.45 -9.31 11.33
CA ARG A 244 8.35 -10.21 10.92
C ARG A 244 7.95 -10.03 9.44
N GLN A 245 8.12 -8.83 8.88
CA GLN A 245 7.82 -8.55 7.47
C GLN A 245 8.93 -8.94 6.49
N LEU A 246 10.07 -9.49 6.98
CA LEU A 246 11.13 -10.02 6.11
C LEU A 246 10.90 -11.47 5.69
N MET A 247 9.85 -12.15 6.17
CA MET A 247 9.52 -13.51 5.72
C MET A 247 9.38 -13.56 4.19
N SER A 248 10.24 -14.33 3.53
CA SER A 248 10.28 -14.40 2.06
C SER A 248 11.18 -15.54 1.57
N ASP A 249 10.65 -16.35 0.67
CA ASP A 249 11.41 -17.36 -0.07
C ASP A 249 12.03 -16.83 -1.38
N VAL A 250 11.94 -15.51 -1.60
CA VAL A 250 12.38 -14.86 -2.86
C VAL A 250 13.22 -13.60 -2.56
N PRO A 251 14.02 -13.12 -3.54
CA PRO A 251 14.80 -11.89 -3.37
C PRO A 251 13.92 -10.69 -3.06
N TYR A 252 14.37 -9.87 -2.12
CA TYR A 252 13.70 -8.62 -1.73
C TYR A 252 14.69 -7.46 -1.64
N GLY A 253 14.15 -6.25 -1.53
CA GLY A 253 14.91 -5.02 -1.39
C GLY A 253 14.17 -3.96 -0.56
N VAL A 254 14.70 -2.74 -0.55
CA VAL A 254 14.11 -1.60 0.15
C VAL A 254 13.98 -0.41 -0.78
N LEU A 255 12.91 0.35 -0.64
CA LEU A 255 12.79 1.68 -1.24
C LEU A 255 13.53 2.68 -0.36
N LEU A 256 14.45 3.45 -0.94
CA LEU A 256 15.35 4.33 -0.19
C LEU A 256 15.40 5.72 -0.84
N SER A 257 14.62 6.67 -0.34
CA SER A 257 14.62 8.07 -0.81
C SER A 257 15.68 8.95 -0.12
N GLY A 258 16.39 8.41 0.90
CA GLY A 258 17.28 9.19 1.74
C GLY A 258 16.55 10.12 2.73
N GLY A 259 15.24 10.02 2.85
CA GLY A 259 14.46 10.57 3.95
C GLY A 259 14.57 9.71 5.21
N LEU A 260 14.17 10.25 6.36
CA LEU A 260 14.24 9.55 7.65
C LEU A 260 13.60 8.16 7.58
N ASP A 261 12.35 8.08 7.16
CA ASP A 261 11.51 6.88 7.24
C ASP A 261 12.08 5.72 6.43
N SER A 262 12.37 5.97 5.16
CA SER A 262 12.95 4.97 4.26
C SER A 262 14.33 4.52 4.71
N SER A 263 15.13 5.43 5.29
CA SER A 263 16.47 5.12 5.77
C SER A 263 16.44 4.30 7.07
N VAL A 264 15.50 4.58 7.98
CA VAL A 264 15.27 3.75 9.18
C VAL A 264 14.86 2.34 8.79
N ILE A 265 13.87 2.18 7.90
CA ILE A 265 13.46 0.85 7.41
C ILE A 265 14.63 0.12 6.74
N ALA A 266 15.42 0.79 5.90
CA ALA A 266 16.57 0.18 5.24
C ALA A 266 17.66 -0.26 6.24
N ALA A 267 17.94 0.55 7.26
CA ALA A 267 18.94 0.24 8.29
C ALA A 267 18.50 -0.95 9.15
N ILE A 268 17.25 -0.99 9.60
CA ILE A 268 16.71 -2.14 10.35
C ILE A 268 16.69 -3.40 9.47
N THR A 269 16.24 -3.28 8.20
CA THR A 269 16.26 -4.40 7.26
C THR A 269 17.67 -4.96 7.10
N LYS A 270 18.69 -4.11 6.99
CA LYS A 270 20.09 -4.52 6.88
C LYS A 270 20.57 -5.30 8.11
N LYS A 271 20.11 -4.92 9.30
CA LYS A 271 20.42 -5.62 10.56
C LYS A 271 20.01 -7.10 10.50
N PHE A 272 18.86 -7.40 9.89
CA PHE A 272 18.29 -8.74 9.83
C PHE A 272 18.53 -9.49 8.50
N ALA A 273 18.90 -8.81 7.42
CA ALA A 273 18.94 -9.36 6.05
C ALA A 273 19.90 -10.56 5.86
N SER A 274 20.82 -10.83 6.79
CA SER A 274 21.76 -11.96 6.71
C SER A 274 21.18 -13.27 7.21
N LYS A 275 20.02 -13.26 7.86
CA LYS A 275 19.39 -14.43 8.48
C LYS A 275 18.03 -14.73 7.89
N ARG A 276 17.62 -16.00 7.97
CA ARG A 276 16.28 -16.45 7.59
C ARG A 276 15.35 -16.43 8.79
N ILE A 277 14.30 -15.66 8.69
CA ILE A 277 13.27 -15.53 9.73
C ILE A 277 12.52 -16.84 9.92
N GLU A 278 12.17 -17.52 8.82
CA GLU A 278 11.44 -18.80 8.82
C GLU A 278 12.23 -19.94 9.52
N SER A 279 13.53 -19.76 9.73
CA SER A 279 14.34 -20.68 10.53
C SER A 279 14.52 -20.23 11.99
N GLY A 280 13.85 -19.15 12.42
CA GLY A 280 14.07 -18.48 13.70
C GLY A 280 15.50 -17.92 13.80
N ASP A 281 15.99 -17.31 12.74
CA ASP A 281 17.33 -16.70 12.58
C ASP A 281 18.52 -17.68 12.73
N LYS A 282 18.28 -18.97 12.59
CA LYS A 282 19.33 -20.00 12.74
C LYS A 282 20.13 -20.24 11.45
N GLU A 283 19.50 -20.02 10.29
CA GLU A 283 20.12 -20.22 8.99
C GLU A 283 20.50 -18.89 8.33
N GLU A 284 21.48 -18.92 7.44
CA GLU A 284 21.81 -17.77 6.61
C GLU A 284 20.75 -17.53 5.52
N ALA A 285 20.50 -16.27 5.20
CA ALA A 285 19.59 -15.90 4.13
C ALA A 285 20.11 -16.39 2.77
N TRP A 286 19.20 -16.83 1.90
CA TRP A 286 19.56 -17.21 0.53
C TRP A 286 20.04 -16.02 -0.30
N TYR A 287 19.60 -14.81 0.07
CA TYR A 287 19.95 -13.56 -0.60
C TYR A 287 20.44 -12.54 0.44
N PRO A 288 21.66 -12.70 0.98
CA PRO A 288 22.13 -11.89 2.13
C PRO A 288 22.49 -10.44 1.75
N GLN A 289 22.58 -10.13 0.45
CA GLN A 289 22.87 -8.78 -0.02
C GLN A 289 21.58 -7.98 -0.18
N LEU A 290 21.46 -6.92 0.62
CA LEU A 290 20.30 -6.04 0.56
C LEU A 290 20.46 -5.02 -0.59
N HIS A 291 19.51 -5.02 -1.51
CA HIS A 291 19.37 -4.04 -2.57
C HIS A 291 18.50 -2.88 -2.12
N SER A 292 18.91 -1.66 -2.41
CA SER A 292 18.11 -0.44 -2.19
C SER A 292 17.87 0.31 -3.49
N PHE A 293 16.71 0.95 -3.61
CA PHE A 293 16.23 1.58 -4.83
C PHE A 293 15.77 3.01 -4.58
N ALA A 294 16.26 3.94 -5.40
CA ALA A 294 15.82 5.33 -5.44
C ALA A 294 15.44 5.73 -6.87
N VAL A 295 14.46 6.62 -7.01
CA VAL A 295 14.03 7.15 -8.31
C VAL A 295 13.93 8.67 -8.27
N GLY A 296 14.33 9.33 -9.35
CA GLY A 296 14.21 10.78 -9.49
C GLY A 296 14.67 11.27 -10.84
N LEU A 297 14.47 12.56 -11.08
CA LEU A 297 15.13 13.27 -12.17
C LEU A 297 16.61 13.37 -11.86
N LYS A 298 17.45 13.40 -12.89
CA LYS A 298 18.90 13.48 -12.72
C LYS A 298 19.29 14.64 -11.80
N GLY A 299 20.01 14.32 -10.72
CA GLY A 299 20.48 15.30 -9.73
C GLY A 299 19.40 15.72 -8.72
N ALA A 300 18.29 15.00 -8.62
CA ALA A 300 17.27 15.26 -7.62
C ALA A 300 17.81 15.15 -6.18
N PRO A 301 17.32 15.98 -5.24
CA PRO A 301 17.81 16.01 -3.85
C PRO A 301 17.73 14.65 -3.15
N ASP A 302 16.66 13.91 -3.40
CA ASP A 302 16.45 12.59 -2.81
C ASP A 302 17.46 11.56 -3.30
N LEU A 303 17.88 11.59 -4.57
CA LEU A 303 18.91 10.69 -5.08
C LEU A 303 20.25 10.88 -4.37
N ILE A 304 20.64 12.14 -4.12
CA ILE A 304 21.87 12.49 -3.41
C ILE A 304 21.81 11.99 -1.95
N ALA A 305 20.68 12.18 -1.29
CA ALA A 305 20.49 11.74 0.08
C ALA A 305 20.40 10.20 0.19
N ALA A 306 19.73 9.55 -0.78
CA ALA A 306 19.64 8.10 -0.86
C ALA A 306 21.03 7.45 -1.01
N GLN A 307 21.92 7.99 -1.85
CA GLN A 307 23.29 7.49 -1.99
C GLN A 307 24.06 7.57 -0.67
N LYS A 308 23.96 8.69 0.06
CA LYS A 308 24.62 8.85 1.37
C LYS A 308 24.09 7.85 2.40
N ALA A 309 22.78 7.64 2.44
CA ALA A 309 22.17 6.66 3.33
C ALA A 309 22.59 5.23 2.95
N ALA A 310 22.60 4.90 1.67
CA ALA A 310 23.02 3.60 1.15
C ALA A 310 24.48 3.27 1.47
N ASP A 311 25.39 4.26 1.31
CA ASP A 311 26.82 4.11 1.63
C ASP A 311 27.02 3.83 3.13
N HIS A 312 26.27 4.51 3.99
CA HIS A 312 26.33 4.31 5.44
C HIS A 312 25.76 2.94 5.86
N ILE A 313 24.61 2.55 5.33
CA ILE A 313 23.91 1.30 5.66
C ILE A 313 24.62 0.09 5.04
N GLY A 314 25.32 0.27 3.93
CA GLY A 314 26.02 -0.79 3.20
C GLY A 314 25.07 -1.63 2.35
N THR A 315 24.16 -1.00 1.61
CA THR A 315 23.30 -1.65 0.62
C THR A 315 23.91 -1.61 -0.77
N ILE A 316 23.46 -2.51 -1.66
CA ILE A 316 23.72 -2.38 -3.10
C ILE A 316 22.70 -1.40 -3.65
N HIS A 317 23.13 -0.14 -3.83
CA HIS A 317 22.21 0.93 -4.22
C HIS A 317 22.00 1.02 -5.72
N HIS A 318 20.75 1.23 -6.13
CA HIS A 318 20.32 1.42 -7.50
C HIS A 318 19.62 2.78 -7.63
N GLU A 319 20.32 3.72 -8.27
CA GLU A 319 19.75 5.01 -8.65
C GLU A 319 19.04 4.86 -10.01
N ILE A 320 17.75 5.12 -10.05
CA ILE A 320 16.94 5.07 -11.26
C ILE A 320 16.58 6.50 -11.69
N ASN A 321 17.13 6.92 -12.80
CA ASN A 321 16.81 8.21 -13.40
C ASN A 321 15.70 8.05 -14.44
N PHE A 322 14.69 8.93 -14.40
CA PHE A 322 13.70 9.05 -15.47
C PHE A 322 13.70 10.47 -16.04
N THR A 323 13.26 10.60 -17.28
CA THR A 323 13.03 11.89 -17.92
C THR A 323 11.60 12.35 -17.71
N ILE A 324 11.38 13.66 -17.75
CA ILE A 324 10.02 14.24 -17.67
C ILE A 324 9.12 13.63 -18.74
N GLN A 325 9.64 13.40 -19.96
CA GLN A 325 8.87 12.81 -21.05
C GLN A 325 8.44 11.37 -20.74
N GLU A 326 9.35 10.54 -20.21
CA GLU A 326 8.98 9.17 -19.77
C GLU A 326 7.89 9.20 -18.71
N GLY A 327 7.96 10.16 -17.77
CA GLY A 327 6.91 10.34 -16.78
C GLY A 327 5.57 10.72 -17.41
N ILE A 328 5.54 11.68 -18.33
CA ILE A 328 4.34 12.11 -19.03
C ILE A 328 3.71 10.96 -19.85
N ASP A 329 4.55 10.19 -20.54
CA ASP A 329 4.10 9.06 -21.36
C ASP A 329 3.50 7.94 -20.50
N ALA A 330 3.98 7.78 -19.25
CA ALA A 330 3.47 6.78 -18.32
C ALA A 330 2.13 7.14 -17.66
N ILE A 331 1.70 8.42 -17.65
CA ILE A 331 0.51 8.87 -16.90
C ILE A 331 -0.74 8.08 -17.24
N ARG A 332 -0.96 7.76 -18.51
CA ARG A 332 -2.14 7.01 -18.95
C ARG A 332 -2.18 5.61 -18.33
N ASP A 333 -1.05 4.91 -18.31
CA ASP A 333 -0.91 3.59 -17.72
C ASP A 333 -0.99 3.66 -16.18
N VAL A 334 -0.41 4.70 -15.59
CA VAL A 334 -0.49 4.96 -14.15
C VAL A 334 -1.95 5.12 -13.73
N ILE A 335 -2.74 5.96 -14.41
CA ILE A 335 -4.17 6.13 -14.12
C ILE A 335 -4.94 4.81 -14.27
N TYR A 336 -4.62 4.00 -15.29
CA TYR A 336 -5.23 2.68 -15.48
C TYR A 336 -4.92 1.73 -14.32
N HIS A 337 -3.67 1.67 -13.87
CA HIS A 337 -3.26 0.76 -12.80
C HIS A 337 -3.70 1.24 -11.43
N LEU A 338 -3.61 2.52 -11.14
CA LEU A 338 -4.01 3.08 -9.84
C LEU A 338 -5.52 3.25 -9.67
N GLU A 339 -6.26 3.38 -10.80
CA GLU A 339 -7.72 3.53 -10.78
C GLU A 339 -8.16 4.77 -9.99
N THR A 340 -7.42 5.85 -10.15
CA THR A 340 -7.69 7.16 -9.54
C THR A 340 -7.31 8.29 -10.49
N TYR A 341 -7.89 9.47 -10.26
CA TYR A 341 -7.50 10.72 -10.90
C TYR A 341 -7.11 11.80 -9.89
N ASP A 342 -6.86 11.41 -8.63
CA ASP A 342 -6.32 12.31 -7.61
C ASP A 342 -4.94 12.82 -8.01
N VAL A 343 -4.80 14.15 -8.09
CA VAL A 343 -3.59 14.80 -8.62
C VAL A 343 -2.34 14.41 -7.84
N THR A 344 -2.40 14.44 -6.52
CA THR A 344 -1.26 14.13 -5.66
C THR A 344 -0.82 12.68 -5.82
N THR A 345 -1.80 11.78 -5.85
CA THR A 345 -1.57 10.35 -6.04
C THR A 345 -0.91 10.10 -7.41
N ILE A 346 -1.38 10.69 -8.49
CA ILE A 346 -0.80 10.49 -9.83
C ILE A 346 0.62 11.06 -9.92
N ARG A 347 0.87 12.26 -9.38
CA ARG A 347 2.21 12.88 -9.37
C ARG A 347 3.25 12.02 -8.66
N ALA A 348 2.89 11.43 -7.52
CA ALA A 348 3.76 10.57 -6.73
C ALA A 348 3.85 9.14 -7.28
N SER A 349 2.77 8.60 -7.85
CA SER A 349 2.74 7.24 -8.38
C SER A 349 3.55 7.05 -9.64
N THR A 350 3.68 8.08 -10.48
CA THR A 350 4.38 7.95 -11.76
C THR A 350 5.85 7.58 -11.60
N PRO A 351 6.66 8.25 -10.74
CA PRO A 351 8.02 7.81 -10.46
C PRO A 351 8.07 6.39 -9.85
N MET A 352 7.17 6.07 -8.92
CA MET A 352 7.12 4.75 -8.29
C MET A 352 6.76 3.64 -9.29
N TYR A 353 5.86 3.89 -10.22
CA TYR A 353 5.52 2.97 -11.31
C TYR A 353 6.74 2.69 -12.21
N LEU A 354 7.50 3.73 -12.57
CA LEU A 354 8.72 3.58 -13.38
C LEU A 354 9.81 2.83 -12.61
N LEU A 355 9.96 3.10 -11.31
CA LEU A 355 10.87 2.39 -10.40
C LEU A 355 10.52 0.91 -10.32
N ALA A 356 9.25 0.58 -10.12
CA ALA A 356 8.78 -0.80 -10.00
C ALA A 356 9.11 -1.65 -11.23
N ARG A 357 9.07 -1.07 -12.44
CA ARG A 357 9.49 -1.70 -13.69
C ARG A 357 10.93 -2.17 -13.64
N VAL A 358 11.83 -1.34 -13.09
CA VAL A 358 13.25 -1.67 -12.96
C VAL A 358 13.47 -2.75 -11.90
N ILE A 359 12.86 -2.60 -10.71
CA ILE A 359 12.92 -3.59 -9.63
C ILE A 359 12.51 -4.96 -10.17
N LYS A 360 11.40 -5.02 -10.89
CA LYS A 360 10.93 -6.24 -11.56
C LYS A 360 11.96 -6.83 -12.51
N SER A 361 12.60 -6.00 -13.34
CA SER A 361 13.58 -6.49 -14.33
C SER A 361 14.81 -7.14 -13.68
N MET A 362 15.09 -6.80 -12.42
CA MET A 362 16.16 -7.38 -11.61
C MET A 362 15.75 -8.68 -10.89
N GLY A 363 14.51 -9.14 -11.08
CA GLY A 363 14.00 -10.37 -10.46
C GLY A 363 13.61 -10.23 -8.99
N ILE A 364 13.57 -9.01 -8.45
CA ILE A 364 13.13 -8.73 -7.09
C ILE A 364 11.60 -8.68 -7.07
N LYS A 365 11.01 -9.38 -6.09
CA LYS A 365 9.56 -9.55 -5.99
C LYS A 365 8.91 -8.76 -4.86
N MET A 366 9.68 -8.39 -3.86
CA MET A 366 9.17 -7.72 -2.68
C MET A 366 10.11 -6.58 -2.29
N VAL A 367 9.54 -5.47 -1.83
CA VAL A 367 10.28 -4.34 -1.27
C VAL A 367 9.62 -3.83 0.01
N LEU A 368 10.43 -3.39 0.97
CA LEU A 368 9.94 -2.67 2.13
C LEU A 368 9.98 -1.16 1.86
N SER A 369 8.99 -0.44 2.39
CA SER A 369 8.80 1.00 2.23
C SER A 369 8.59 1.69 3.57
N GLY A 370 8.94 2.97 3.65
CA GLY A 370 8.70 3.84 4.81
C GLY A 370 7.32 4.50 4.86
N GLU A 371 6.35 4.01 4.09
CA GLU A 371 4.98 4.55 4.07
C GLU A 371 4.29 4.40 5.43
N GLY A 372 3.42 5.35 5.77
CA GLY A 372 2.65 5.38 7.02
C GLY A 372 3.31 6.16 8.15
N SER A 373 4.61 6.44 8.11
CA SER A 373 5.31 7.19 9.15
C SER A 373 4.80 8.63 9.28
N ASP A 374 4.51 9.30 8.17
CA ASP A 374 4.02 10.68 8.16
C ASP A 374 2.66 10.81 8.86
N GLU A 375 1.80 9.84 8.70
CA GLU A 375 0.47 9.81 9.29
C GLU A 375 0.52 9.49 10.79
N LEU A 376 1.38 8.55 11.21
CA LEU A 376 1.54 8.17 12.62
C LEU A 376 2.15 9.27 13.48
N PHE A 377 3.09 10.04 12.90
CA PHE A 377 3.93 10.96 13.65
C PHE A 377 3.80 12.42 13.22
N GLY A 378 2.82 12.77 12.39
CA GLY A 378 2.57 14.13 11.93
C GLY A 378 3.73 14.69 11.12
N GLY A 379 4.26 13.91 10.16
CA GLY A 379 5.46 14.28 9.39
C GLY A 379 5.22 15.29 8.27
N TYR A 380 3.98 15.54 7.87
CA TYR A 380 3.68 16.55 6.85
C TYR A 380 3.85 17.97 7.37
N LEU A 381 4.31 18.88 6.51
CA LEU A 381 4.67 20.25 6.89
C LEU A 381 3.54 21.05 7.54
N TYR A 382 2.29 20.81 7.14
CA TYR A 382 1.16 21.53 7.74
C TYR A 382 0.96 21.18 9.21
N PHE A 383 1.46 20.07 9.73
CA PHE A 383 1.42 19.73 11.16
C PHE A 383 2.19 20.72 12.05
N HIS A 384 3.12 21.51 11.49
CA HIS A 384 3.75 22.62 12.20
C HIS A 384 2.74 23.68 12.70
N LYS A 385 1.55 23.73 12.10
CA LYS A 385 0.48 24.64 12.46
C LYS A 385 -0.58 24.01 13.38
N ALA A 386 -0.38 22.76 13.84
CA ALA A 386 -1.32 22.12 14.76
C ALA A 386 -1.45 22.95 16.05
N PRO A 387 -2.66 23.41 16.42
CA PRO A 387 -2.83 24.38 17.52
C PRO A 387 -2.57 23.76 18.89
N ASN A 388 -2.78 22.47 19.05
CA ASN A 388 -2.63 21.74 20.31
C ASN A 388 -2.49 20.22 20.05
N ALA A 389 -2.18 19.47 21.13
CA ALA A 389 -1.97 18.04 21.06
C ALA A 389 -3.23 17.23 20.67
N GLN A 390 -4.40 17.73 21.01
CA GLN A 390 -5.66 17.09 20.64
C GLN A 390 -5.90 17.17 19.13
N GLU A 391 -5.83 18.36 18.56
CA GLU A 391 -5.99 18.56 17.11
C GLU A 391 -4.92 17.81 16.30
N PHE A 392 -3.67 17.80 16.81
CA PHE A 392 -2.60 17.01 16.23
C PHE A 392 -2.96 15.53 16.17
N HIS A 393 -3.40 14.95 17.29
CA HIS A 393 -3.75 13.54 17.38
C HIS A 393 -4.97 13.19 16.52
N GLU A 394 -6.03 14.00 16.61
CA GLU A 394 -7.24 13.78 15.81
C GLU A 394 -6.94 13.82 14.31
N GLU A 395 -6.02 14.69 13.87
CA GLU A 395 -5.59 14.73 12.47
C GLU A 395 -4.80 13.48 12.07
N THR A 396 -3.89 12.97 12.92
CA THR A 396 -3.22 11.69 12.62
C THR A 396 -4.23 10.56 12.47
N VAL A 397 -5.26 10.50 13.32
CA VAL A 397 -6.34 9.50 13.22
C VAL A 397 -7.16 9.69 11.94
N ARG A 398 -7.51 10.93 11.56
CA ARG A 398 -8.21 11.23 10.29
C ARG A 398 -7.41 10.78 9.07
N LYS A 399 -6.10 11.04 9.08
CA LYS A 399 -5.18 10.62 8.01
C LYS A 399 -5.11 9.11 7.89
N LEU A 400 -4.90 8.40 9.00
CA LEU A 400 -4.86 6.94 9.02
C LEU A 400 -6.16 6.31 8.48
N LYS A 401 -7.32 6.80 8.90
CA LYS A 401 -8.63 6.31 8.44
C LYS A 401 -8.87 6.47 6.93
N LYS A 402 -8.16 7.39 6.27
CA LYS A 402 -8.30 7.66 4.83
C LYS A 402 -7.08 7.20 4.01
N LEU A 403 -6.05 6.65 4.65
CA LEU A 403 -4.77 6.33 4.01
C LEU A 403 -4.92 5.33 2.85
N TYR A 404 -5.88 4.41 2.95
CA TYR A 404 -6.19 3.42 1.91
C TYR A 404 -6.66 4.03 0.58
N LEU A 405 -7.13 5.29 0.59
CA LEU A 405 -7.57 6.02 -0.60
C LEU A 405 -6.41 6.69 -1.35
N TYR A 406 -5.26 6.87 -0.69
CA TYR A 406 -4.12 7.66 -1.16
C TYR A 406 -2.81 6.86 -1.13
N ASP A 407 -2.06 6.92 -0.04
CA ASP A 407 -0.69 6.39 0.01
C ASP A 407 -0.63 4.87 0.02
N CYS A 408 -1.54 4.17 0.72
CA CYS A 408 -1.64 2.71 0.61
C CYS A 408 -2.02 2.27 -0.82
N LEU A 409 -2.99 2.97 -1.44
CA LEU A 409 -3.38 2.72 -2.82
C LEU A 409 -2.20 2.92 -3.77
N ARG A 410 -1.50 4.05 -3.63
CA ARG A 410 -0.31 4.40 -4.41
C ARG A 410 0.77 3.35 -4.27
N ALA A 411 1.21 3.07 -3.06
CA ALA A 411 2.30 2.14 -2.80
C ALA A 411 1.97 0.73 -3.33
N ASN A 412 0.78 0.20 -3.03
CA ASN A 412 0.39 -1.12 -3.48
C ASN A 412 0.26 -1.19 -5.02
N LYS A 413 -0.57 -0.34 -5.63
CA LYS A 413 -0.90 -0.48 -7.05
C LYS A 413 0.23 -0.07 -8.01
N SER A 414 1.09 0.90 -7.63
CA SER A 414 2.27 1.23 -8.45
C SER A 414 3.25 0.08 -8.55
N LEU A 415 3.49 -0.62 -7.43
CA LEU A 415 4.35 -1.80 -7.39
C LEU A 415 3.68 -3.00 -8.07
N ALA A 416 2.40 -3.23 -7.76
CA ALA A 416 1.61 -4.33 -8.30
C ALA A 416 1.44 -4.28 -9.82
N ALA A 417 1.44 -3.10 -10.43
CA ALA A 417 1.40 -2.92 -11.88
C ALA A 417 2.52 -3.70 -12.59
N TRP A 418 3.64 -3.87 -11.92
CA TRP A 418 4.80 -4.65 -12.39
C TRP A 418 4.99 -5.95 -11.61
N GLY A 419 4.07 -6.27 -10.70
CA GLY A 419 4.13 -7.45 -9.87
C GLY A 419 5.31 -7.45 -8.92
N VAL A 420 5.41 -6.40 -8.14
CA VAL A 420 6.29 -6.27 -6.99
C VAL A 420 5.43 -6.01 -5.77
N GLU A 421 5.62 -6.78 -4.67
CA GLU A 421 4.94 -6.56 -3.40
C GLU A 421 5.60 -5.43 -2.61
N GLY A 422 4.78 -4.55 -2.07
CA GLY A 422 5.21 -3.53 -1.11
C GLY A 422 4.79 -3.89 0.30
N ARG A 423 5.74 -3.94 1.24
CA ARG A 423 5.50 -4.09 2.68
C ARG A 423 5.77 -2.79 3.40
N VAL A 424 4.98 -2.51 4.43
CA VAL A 424 4.92 -1.20 5.08
C VAL A 424 5.00 -1.34 6.61
N PRO A 425 6.20 -1.56 7.18
CA PRO A 425 6.36 -1.87 8.61
C PRO A 425 5.81 -0.81 9.56
N PHE A 426 5.78 0.47 9.18
CA PHE A 426 5.13 1.51 9.97
C PHE A 426 3.61 1.28 10.15
N LEU A 427 2.97 0.57 9.23
CA LEU A 427 1.56 0.20 9.31
C LEU A 427 1.34 -1.22 9.85
N ASP A 428 2.35 -1.84 10.45
CA ASP A 428 2.18 -3.09 11.20
C ASP A 428 1.20 -2.87 12.37
N LYS A 429 0.26 -3.80 12.55
CA LYS A 429 -0.83 -3.66 13.53
C LYS A 429 -0.32 -3.42 14.96
N GLU A 430 0.70 -4.18 15.40
CA GLU A 430 1.27 -4.06 16.75
C GLU A 430 2.13 -2.80 16.89
N PHE A 431 2.91 -2.46 15.85
CA PHE A 431 3.68 -1.22 15.87
C PHE A 431 2.77 0.01 15.90
N MET A 432 1.66 0.00 15.16
CA MET A 432 0.68 1.10 15.20
C MET A 432 0.11 1.29 16.62
N ASP A 433 -0.18 0.21 17.33
CA ASP A 433 -0.67 0.29 18.71
C ASP A 433 0.38 0.94 19.63
N ILE A 434 1.68 0.65 19.45
CA ILE A 434 2.77 1.34 20.16
C ILE A 434 2.86 2.82 19.76
N ALA A 435 2.93 3.09 18.46
CA ALA A 435 3.13 4.44 17.93
C ALA A 435 1.98 5.40 18.27
N MET A 436 0.74 4.92 18.19
CA MET A 436 -0.44 5.75 18.42
C MET A 436 -0.77 5.94 19.89
N THR A 437 -0.24 5.12 20.79
CA THR A 437 -0.33 5.33 22.25
C THR A 437 0.71 6.29 22.80
N ILE A 438 1.72 6.70 22.03
CA ILE A 438 2.65 7.77 22.45
C ILE A 438 1.87 9.06 22.74
N ASN A 439 2.22 9.74 23.84
CA ASN A 439 1.59 11.01 24.21
C ASN A 439 1.66 12.02 23.04
N PRO A 440 0.54 12.50 22.54
CA PRO A 440 0.52 13.44 21.40
C PRO A 440 1.34 14.72 21.62
N LYS A 441 1.51 15.16 22.89
CA LYS A 441 2.38 16.31 23.24
C LYS A 441 3.83 16.10 22.81
N ASP A 442 4.31 14.83 22.85
CA ASP A 442 5.69 14.51 22.48
C ASP A 442 5.90 14.29 20.98
N LYS A 443 4.80 14.16 20.22
CA LYS A 443 4.84 14.16 18.75
C LYS A 443 4.78 15.56 18.16
N MET A 444 4.30 16.56 18.92
CA MET A 444 4.15 17.94 18.41
C MET A 444 5.48 18.57 18.03
N ILE A 445 5.41 19.40 16.99
CA ILE A 445 6.52 20.21 16.49
C ILE A 445 6.54 21.53 17.25
N LYS A 446 7.29 21.57 18.35
CA LYS A 446 7.41 22.73 19.24
C LYS A 446 8.70 22.65 20.07
N ASP A 447 9.07 23.71 20.75
CA ASP A 447 10.19 23.76 21.67
C ASP A 447 11.51 23.30 21.02
N GLY A 448 11.76 23.71 19.76
CA GLY A 448 12.94 23.34 18.99
C GLY A 448 12.93 21.90 18.43
N ARG A 449 11.87 21.14 18.64
CA ARG A 449 11.72 19.79 18.06
C ARG A 449 11.27 19.88 16.61
N MET A 450 11.90 19.08 15.74
CA MET A 450 11.46 18.87 14.35
C MET A 450 10.28 17.87 14.28
N GLU A 451 9.66 17.82 13.11
CA GLU A 451 8.70 16.75 12.79
C GLU A 451 9.30 15.36 13.03
N LYS A 452 8.51 14.42 13.52
CA LYS A 452 8.90 13.03 13.85
C LYS A 452 10.03 12.91 14.88
N TRP A 453 10.16 13.86 15.79
CA TRP A 453 11.24 13.89 16.78
C TRP A 453 11.40 12.55 17.51
N VAL A 454 10.32 11.89 17.89
CA VAL A 454 10.35 10.59 18.60
C VAL A 454 11.00 9.49 17.73
N VAL A 455 10.76 9.47 16.43
CA VAL A 455 11.39 8.53 15.50
C VAL A 455 12.87 8.88 15.33
N ARG A 456 13.20 10.16 15.16
CA ARG A 456 14.60 10.62 15.05
C ARG A 456 15.41 10.22 16.26
N LYS A 457 14.87 10.39 17.47
CA LYS A 457 15.54 9.98 18.73
C LYS A 457 15.63 8.47 18.87
N ALA A 458 14.62 7.72 18.46
CA ALA A 458 14.64 6.27 18.52
C ALA A 458 15.74 5.65 17.65
N PHE A 459 16.10 6.29 16.52
CA PHE A 459 17.02 5.75 15.52
C PHE A 459 18.20 6.67 15.17
N GLU A 460 18.56 7.62 16.06
CA GLU A 460 19.65 8.55 15.78
C GLU A 460 21.03 7.87 15.62
N ASP A 461 21.21 6.70 16.24
CA ASP A 461 22.43 5.89 16.14
C ASP A 461 22.46 4.94 14.93
N TYR A 462 21.35 4.79 14.19
CA TYR A 462 21.25 3.95 12.99
C TYR A 462 21.68 4.68 11.73
N LEU A 463 21.64 6.01 11.74
CA LEU A 463 21.80 6.86 10.56
C LEU A 463 22.81 7.96 10.80
N PRO A 464 23.50 8.44 9.76
CA PRO A 464 24.33 9.62 9.90
C PRO A 464 23.47 10.84 10.23
N GLU A 465 24.01 11.79 11.00
CA GLU A 465 23.31 13.00 11.44
C GLU A 465 22.63 13.75 10.28
N SER A 466 23.30 13.84 9.13
CA SER A 466 22.78 14.49 7.92
C SER A 466 21.54 13.83 7.31
N ILE A 467 21.21 12.60 7.70
CA ILE A 467 20.00 11.87 7.31
C ILE A 467 19.01 11.83 8.48
N ALA A 468 19.48 11.48 9.68
CA ALA A 468 18.63 11.40 10.88
C ALA A 468 17.91 12.74 11.19
N TRP A 469 18.58 13.87 10.91
CA TRP A 469 18.06 15.23 11.14
C TRP A 469 17.81 16.01 9.84
N ARG A 470 17.71 15.29 8.70
CA ARG A 470 17.28 15.89 7.42
C ARG A 470 15.84 16.35 7.53
N GLN A 471 15.58 17.55 7.00
CA GLN A 471 14.24 18.10 6.88
C GLN A 471 13.37 17.25 5.95
N LYS A 472 12.08 17.12 6.27
CA LYS A 472 11.10 16.39 5.46
C LYS A 472 10.90 17.05 4.10
N GLU A 473 11.02 16.26 3.04
CA GLU A 473 10.52 16.57 1.71
C GLU A 473 9.41 15.58 1.32
N GLN A 474 8.39 16.05 0.63
CA GLN A 474 7.37 15.16 0.08
C GLN A 474 7.95 14.42 -1.13
N PHE A 475 7.55 13.16 -1.32
CA PHE A 475 8.07 12.32 -2.39
C PHE A 475 7.90 12.96 -3.78
N SER A 476 6.75 13.59 -4.07
CA SER A 476 6.51 14.30 -5.34
C SER A 476 7.45 15.50 -5.58
N ASP A 477 7.98 16.11 -4.52
CA ASP A 477 8.93 17.21 -4.59
C ASP A 477 10.38 16.68 -4.61
N GLY A 478 10.70 15.67 -3.81
CA GLY A 478 12.02 15.05 -3.69
C GLY A 478 12.54 14.40 -4.96
N VAL A 479 11.65 13.90 -5.82
CA VAL A 479 12.01 13.32 -7.13
C VAL A 479 12.45 14.38 -8.15
N GLY A 480 12.26 15.69 -7.87
CA GLY A 480 12.69 16.81 -8.69
C GLY A 480 11.61 17.86 -8.90
N TYR A 481 11.89 19.08 -8.51
CA TYR A 481 10.93 20.21 -8.50
C TYR A 481 10.28 20.51 -9.86
N SER A 482 11.01 20.34 -10.97
CA SER A 482 10.48 20.55 -12.32
C SER A 482 9.40 19.54 -12.73
N TRP A 483 9.30 18.41 -12.06
CA TRP A 483 8.29 17.39 -12.36
C TRP A 483 6.86 17.97 -12.23
N ILE A 484 6.53 18.53 -11.08
CA ILE A 484 5.19 19.09 -10.82
C ILE A 484 4.90 20.28 -11.74
N ASP A 485 5.89 21.18 -11.93
CA ASP A 485 5.70 22.37 -12.75
C ASP A 485 5.38 22.01 -14.21
N THR A 486 6.12 21.04 -14.76
CA THR A 486 5.87 20.58 -16.13
C THR A 486 4.51 19.89 -16.28
N LEU A 487 4.03 19.14 -15.27
CA LEU A 487 2.68 18.54 -15.34
C LEU A 487 1.59 19.62 -15.38
N LYS A 488 1.73 20.68 -14.59
CA LYS A 488 0.80 21.83 -14.63
C LYS A 488 0.83 22.51 -15.99
N GLU A 489 2.03 22.81 -16.53
CA GLU A 489 2.19 23.41 -17.85
C GLU A 489 1.58 22.55 -18.97
N GLN A 490 1.79 21.24 -18.90
CA GLN A 490 1.19 20.30 -19.85
C GLN A 490 -0.34 20.32 -19.81
N ALA A 491 -0.93 20.39 -18.61
CA ALA A 491 -2.36 20.49 -18.47
C ALA A 491 -2.92 21.80 -19.04
N GLU A 492 -2.21 22.94 -18.79
CA GLU A 492 -2.58 24.22 -19.37
C GLU A 492 -2.52 24.23 -20.90
N GLN A 493 -1.57 23.50 -21.49
CA GLN A 493 -1.44 23.39 -22.94
C GLN A 493 -2.47 22.45 -23.59
N LYS A 494 -2.83 21.35 -22.89
CA LYS A 494 -3.71 20.29 -23.42
C LYS A 494 -5.18 20.55 -23.21
N VAL A 495 -5.55 21.34 -22.21
CA VAL A 495 -6.94 21.65 -21.84
C VAL A 495 -7.22 23.13 -22.13
N SER A 496 -8.06 23.39 -23.12
CA SER A 496 -8.49 24.77 -23.44
C SER A 496 -9.40 25.35 -22.35
N ASP A 497 -9.45 26.67 -22.22
CA ASP A 497 -10.36 27.34 -21.29
C ASP A 497 -11.84 27.01 -21.58
N THR A 498 -12.19 26.81 -22.84
CA THR A 498 -13.55 26.44 -23.27
C THR A 498 -13.91 25.03 -22.78
N GLU A 499 -13.01 24.06 -22.92
CA GLU A 499 -13.23 22.68 -22.43
C GLU A 499 -13.37 22.69 -20.90
N PHE A 500 -12.47 23.40 -20.21
CA PHE A 500 -12.50 23.47 -18.75
C PHE A 500 -13.75 24.19 -18.22
N ALA A 501 -14.25 25.21 -18.92
CA ALA A 501 -15.51 25.88 -18.57
C ALA A 501 -16.72 24.94 -18.61
N GLY A 502 -16.69 23.89 -19.47
CA GLY A 502 -17.68 22.82 -19.53
C GLY A 502 -17.50 21.68 -18.53
N ALA A 503 -16.54 21.77 -17.61
CA ALA A 503 -16.17 20.66 -16.70
C ALA A 503 -17.35 20.14 -15.87
N ALA A 504 -18.22 21.02 -15.36
CA ALA A 504 -19.36 20.63 -14.53
C ALA A 504 -20.45 19.87 -15.31
N GLU A 505 -20.61 20.18 -16.60
CA GLU A 505 -21.53 19.47 -17.47
C GLU A 505 -20.98 18.09 -17.86
N ARG A 506 -19.69 18.03 -18.21
CA ARG A 506 -19.03 16.79 -18.61
C ARG A 506 -18.81 15.83 -17.43
N PHE A 507 -18.45 16.34 -16.27
CA PHE A 507 -18.11 15.58 -15.06
C PHE A 507 -18.94 16.03 -13.87
N PRO A 508 -20.25 15.69 -13.81
CA PRO A 508 -21.12 16.10 -12.70
C PRO A 508 -20.72 15.46 -11.37
N VAL A 509 -20.13 14.28 -11.40
CA VAL A 509 -19.55 13.59 -10.24
C VAL A 509 -18.09 13.97 -10.10
N ASN A 510 -17.72 14.53 -8.94
CA ASN A 510 -16.36 14.95 -8.66
C ASN A 510 -15.80 15.91 -9.73
N THR A 511 -16.51 17.00 -9.99
CA THR A 511 -16.13 18.01 -10.99
C THR A 511 -14.70 18.51 -10.77
N PRO A 512 -13.82 18.43 -11.78
CA PRO A 512 -12.45 18.94 -11.71
C PRO A 512 -12.39 20.43 -11.39
N LYS A 513 -11.45 20.83 -10.52
CA LYS A 513 -11.27 22.19 -10.03
C LYS A 513 -10.17 22.97 -10.74
N ASN A 514 -9.32 22.29 -11.49
CA ASN A 514 -8.25 22.85 -12.31
C ASN A 514 -8.04 22.00 -13.57
N LYS A 515 -7.25 22.48 -14.51
CA LYS A 515 -7.01 21.79 -15.79
C LYS A 515 -6.23 20.47 -15.64
N GLU A 516 -5.39 20.35 -14.61
CA GLU A 516 -4.68 19.08 -14.35
C GLU A 516 -5.65 18.00 -13.88
N GLU A 517 -6.55 18.31 -12.92
CA GLU A 517 -7.62 17.41 -12.53
C GLU A 517 -8.51 17.04 -13.72
N PHE A 518 -8.84 18.00 -14.58
CA PHE A 518 -9.65 17.78 -15.79
C PHE A 518 -8.96 16.81 -16.76
N LEU A 519 -7.66 16.99 -16.98
CA LEU A 519 -6.87 16.10 -17.85
C LEU A 519 -6.86 14.67 -17.30
N TYR A 520 -6.57 14.50 -16.00
CA TYR A 520 -6.53 13.17 -15.40
C TYR A 520 -7.91 12.51 -15.34
N ARG A 521 -8.96 13.30 -15.06
CA ARG A 521 -10.35 12.83 -15.08
C ARG A 521 -10.76 12.37 -16.48
N THR A 522 -10.33 13.07 -17.52
CA THR A 522 -10.57 12.71 -18.92
C THR A 522 -9.88 11.38 -19.27
N ILE A 523 -8.65 11.18 -18.84
CA ILE A 523 -7.92 9.92 -19.04
C ILE A 523 -8.60 8.78 -18.27
N PHE A 524 -8.98 9.01 -17.01
CA PHE A 524 -9.69 8.04 -16.17
C PHE A 524 -11.00 7.59 -16.84
N GLU A 525 -11.82 8.52 -17.30
CA GLU A 525 -13.08 8.20 -18.00
C GLU A 525 -12.87 7.33 -19.25
N SER A 526 -11.74 7.52 -19.96
CA SER A 526 -11.42 6.68 -21.12
C SER A 526 -11.12 5.22 -20.76
N HIS A 527 -10.76 4.94 -19.50
CA HIS A 527 -10.54 3.59 -18.96
C HIS A 527 -11.75 3.07 -18.18
N PHE A 528 -12.43 3.96 -17.45
CA PHE A 528 -13.50 3.66 -16.50
C PHE A 528 -14.67 4.61 -16.72
N PRO A 529 -15.51 4.34 -17.74
CA PRO A 529 -16.57 5.26 -18.15
C PRO A 529 -17.77 5.30 -17.21
N SER A 530 -17.90 4.35 -16.27
CA SER A 530 -19.07 4.32 -15.39
C SER A 530 -19.00 5.41 -14.30
N GLU A 531 -20.17 5.92 -13.93
CA GLU A 531 -20.31 6.83 -12.79
C GLU A 531 -19.91 6.12 -11.48
N ALA A 532 -20.20 4.82 -11.36
CA ALA A 532 -19.82 4.00 -10.22
C ALA A 532 -18.30 4.01 -10.01
N ALA A 533 -17.52 3.88 -11.06
CA ALA A 533 -16.06 3.98 -10.98
C ALA A 533 -15.61 5.38 -10.52
N ALA A 534 -16.20 6.44 -11.07
CA ALA A 534 -15.85 7.81 -10.69
C ALA A 534 -16.12 8.10 -9.19
N GLN A 535 -17.17 7.53 -8.64
CA GLN A 535 -17.54 7.69 -7.22
C GLN A 535 -16.55 7.02 -6.26
N THR A 536 -15.72 6.07 -6.71
CA THR A 536 -14.70 5.43 -5.86
C THR A 536 -13.51 6.34 -5.55
N VAL A 537 -13.33 7.43 -6.31
CA VAL A 537 -12.20 8.36 -6.16
C VAL A 537 -12.59 9.51 -5.23
N PRO A 538 -11.79 9.80 -4.19
CA PRO A 538 -12.11 10.90 -3.28
C PRO A 538 -12.00 12.26 -3.97
N SER A 539 -12.89 13.20 -3.60
CA SER A 539 -12.88 14.58 -4.09
C SER A 539 -13.00 15.57 -2.95
N VAL A 540 -11.93 15.72 -2.18
CA VAL A 540 -11.85 16.68 -1.08
C VAL A 540 -10.76 17.72 -1.34
N LYS A 541 -10.95 18.95 -0.84
CA LYS A 541 -9.89 19.97 -0.89
C LYS A 541 -8.76 19.55 0.05
N SER A 542 -7.53 19.57 -0.47
CA SER A 542 -6.33 19.34 0.30
C SER A 542 -5.28 20.41 -0.02
N VAL A 543 -4.55 20.84 0.98
CA VAL A 543 -3.36 21.70 0.85
C VAL A 543 -2.22 20.97 1.54
N ALA A 544 -1.10 20.77 0.86
CA ALA A 544 0.05 20.05 1.39
C ALA A 544 -0.31 18.68 2.00
N CYS A 545 -1.23 17.95 1.39
CA CYS A 545 -1.79 16.67 1.84
C CYS A 545 -2.63 16.73 3.13
N SER A 546 -3.09 17.90 3.56
CA SER A 546 -3.97 18.08 4.74
C SER A 546 -5.37 17.50 4.54
N THR A 547 -6.07 17.25 5.65
CA THR A 547 -7.52 17.07 5.62
C THR A 547 -8.24 18.42 5.57
N PRO A 548 -9.53 18.46 5.18
CA PRO A 548 -10.31 19.70 5.23
C PRO A 548 -10.36 20.34 6.61
N GLU A 549 -10.35 19.55 7.68
CA GLU A 549 -10.39 20.01 9.06
C GLU A 549 -9.12 20.78 9.43
N ALA A 550 -7.96 20.29 9.02
CA ALA A 550 -6.67 20.92 9.27
C ALA A 550 -6.47 22.24 8.49
N LEU A 551 -7.26 22.50 7.43
CA LEU A 551 -7.25 23.79 6.73
C LEU A 551 -7.67 24.96 7.64
N ALA A 552 -8.37 24.69 8.73
CA ALA A 552 -8.76 25.70 9.71
C ALA A 552 -7.62 26.10 10.66
N TRP A 553 -6.50 25.38 10.68
CA TRP A 553 -5.37 25.63 11.60
C TRP A 553 -4.61 26.92 11.28
N ASP A 554 -4.60 27.32 10.01
CA ASP A 554 -3.94 28.56 9.59
C ASP A 554 -4.73 29.24 8.47
N ALA A 555 -4.99 30.53 8.63
CA ALA A 555 -5.74 31.32 7.65
C ALA A 555 -5.07 31.35 6.26
N SER A 556 -3.75 31.20 6.19
CA SER A 556 -3.03 31.15 4.92
C SER A 556 -3.41 29.94 4.07
N PHE A 557 -3.81 28.81 4.68
CA PHE A 557 -4.21 27.60 3.98
C PHE A 557 -5.51 27.77 3.17
N GLN A 558 -6.38 28.67 3.60
CA GLN A 558 -7.68 28.89 2.93
C GLN A 558 -7.53 29.42 1.50
N ASN A 559 -6.46 30.18 1.25
CA ASN A 559 -6.17 30.81 -0.05
C ASN A 559 -5.27 29.92 -0.95
N LEU A 560 -4.81 28.78 -0.45
CA LEU A 560 -3.97 27.85 -1.19
C LEU A 560 -4.84 26.77 -1.85
N ASN A 561 -4.46 26.38 -3.07
CA ASN A 561 -5.12 25.34 -3.84
C ASN A 561 -4.16 24.25 -4.30
N ASP A 562 -2.86 24.35 -3.95
CA ASP A 562 -1.87 23.35 -4.33
C ASP A 562 -1.79 22.25 -3.25
N PRO A 563 -2.05 20.99 -3.59
CA PRO A 563 -1.95 19.89 -2.65
C PRO A 563 -0.48 19.48 -2.36
N SER A 564 0.51 20.03 -3.06
CA SER A 564 1.94 19.72 -2.84
C SER A 564 2.50 20.40 -1.59
N GLY A 565 3.62 19.86 -1.07
CA GLY A 565 4.33 20.41 0.09
C GLY A 565 4.82 21.84 -0.09
N ARG A 566 5.09 22.25 -1.34
CA ARG A 566 5.48 23.61 -1.68
C ARG A 566 4.50 24.69 -1.25
N ALA A 567 3.22 24.36 -1.15
CA ALA A 567 2.20 25.32 -0.69
C ALA A 567 2.52 25.89 0.70
N VAL A 568 3.26 25.16 1.53
CA VAL A 568 3.62 25.54 2.91
C VAL A 568 5.13 25.54 3.15
N ALA A 569 5.96 25.65 2.12
CA ALA A 569 7.42 25.62 2.23
C ALA A 569 7.98 26.72 3.17
N ALA A 570 7.32 27.87 3.27
CA ALA A 570 7.71 28.95 4.18
C ALA A 570 7.62 28.57 5.67
N VAL A 571 6.81 27.59 6.02
CA VAL A 571 6.64 27.13 7.41
C VAL A 571 7.94 26.56 7.99
N HIS A 572 8.77 25.95 7.17
CA HIS A 572 10.07 25.46 7.58
C HIS A 572 11.03 26.56 8.03
N LEU A 573 11.14 27.63 7.26
CA LEU A 573 12.04 28.74 7.56
C LEU A 573 11.69 29.38 8.91
N GLU A 574 10.41 29.61 9.17
CA GLU A 574 9.94 30.16 10.46
C GLU A 574 10.25 29.24 11.65
N SER A 575 10.12 27.92 11.49
CA SER A 575 10.40 26.96 12.56
C SER A 575 11.89 26.84 12.85
N TYR A 576 12.74 26.90 11.81
CA TYR A 576 14.20 26.83 11.95
C TYR A 576 14.79 28.09 12.57
N GLU A 577 14.30 29.28 12.19
CA GLU A 577 14.77 30.54 12.77
C GLU A 577 14.38 30.66 14.26
N LYS A 578 13.19 30.20 14.63
CA LYS A 578 12.77 30.15 16.04
C LYS A 578 13.57 29.13 16.86
N ALA A 579 13.93 27.99 16.29
CA ALA A 579 14.75 26.99 16.96
C ALA A 579 16.19 27.47 17.19
N LYS A 580 16.81 28.18 16.22
CA LYS A 580 18.14 28.78 16.37
C LYS A 580 18.16 29.85 17.47
N THR A 581 17.15 30.72 17.52
CA THR A 581 17.03 31.75 18.56
C THR A 581 16.77 31.18 19.97
N ALA A 582 16.15 30.00 20.07
CA ALA A 582 15.92 29.33 21.35
C ALA A 582 17.14 28.57 21.90
N VAL A 583 18.13 28.25 21.05
CA VAL A 583 19.39 27.60 21.44
C VAL A 583 20.46 28.63 21.82
N GLU A 584 20.30 29.88 21.40
CA GLU A 584 21.21 31.00 21.71
C GLU A 584 20.79 31.80 22.97
N LEU A 585 19.65 31.47 23.61
CA LEU A 585 19.16 31.97 24.89
C LEU A 585 19.25 30.88 25.98
#